data_db618bf3809723dcd48f86c5837f8965
#
_entry.id   db618bf3809723dcd48f86c5837f8965
#
_cell.length_a   1.000
_cell.length_b   1.000
_cell.length_c   1.000
_cell.angle_alpha   90.00
_cell.angle_beta   90.00
_cell.angle_gamma   90.00
#
_symmetry.space_group_name_H-M   'P 1'
#
loop_
_entity.id
_entity.type
_entity.pdbx_description
1 polymer ?
#
loop_
_entity_poly.entity_id
_entity_poly.type
_entity_poly.pdbx_seq_one_letter_code
_entity_poly.pdbx_strand_id
1 'polypeptide(L)'
;MKRNIWGLNLQELETWVVGNGFPRFRAKQLRDYLYKRHIFHFDEMTQFSQKMRDWLKENGQIDKLVIISRAQSDDEKTIKLLLKLKDGSLVETVCMCHHYGNSICVSTQVGCAMGCIFCASTRKGLERNLTAGEILAQMYAFKELYDIPFHSIVLMGAGEPLTNYEEVLHFIHLANDPELLNISYRNITISTCGIVPQIYRLADENIPITLAISLHAPNDRIRNVLVPISKNFRIKDVVSAAEYYFKKTKRRVTFEYILIKDMNASVENAKELCRLIGKMPCHINLIPINGTEHIKLYPPEWKEIKRFQDILLKKGKETTVRKQMGDEIQAACGQLKRRYLNSVT
;
A
#
# COMPACT_ATOMS: atom_id res chain seq x y z
N MET A 1 -17.74 -18.96 15.88
CA MET A 1 -17.40 -17.64 15.31
C MET A 1 -17.72 -17.70 13.83
N LYS A 2 -18.44 -16.71 13.26
CA LYS A 2 -18.75 -16.68 11.82
C LYS A 2 -17.49 -16.46 11.01
N ARG A 3 -17.40 -17.16 9.86
CA ARG A 3 -16.28 -16.98 8.93
C ARG A 3 -16.47 -15.72 8.10
N ASN A 4 -15.48 -14.81 8.10
CA ASN A 4 -15.49 -13.74 7.12
C ASN A 4 -15.18 -14.32 5.75
N ILE A 5 -16.14 -14.17 4.82
CA ILE A 5 -16.02 -14.68 3.45
C ILE A 5 -15.51 -13.60 2.47
N TRP A 6 -15.44 -12.36 2.94
CA TRP A 6 -14.85 -11.27 2.17
C TRP A 6 -13.33 -11.43 2.14
N GLY A 7 -12.75 -11.45 0.96
CA GLY A 7 -11.32 -11.68 0.77
C GLY A 7 -10.91 -13.15 0.63
N LEU A 8 -11.84 -14.11 0.64
CA LEU A 8 -11.54 -15.48 0.28
C LEU A 8 -11.39 -15.62 -1.24
N ASN A 9 -10.35 -16.35 -1.69
CA ASN A 9 -10.24 -16.74 -3.09
C ASN A 9 -11.23 -17.85 -3.43
N LEU A 10 -11.34 -18.18 -4.73
CA LEU A 10 -12.32 -19.18 -5.16
C LEU A 10 -12.09 -20.56 -4.53
N GLN A 11 -10.85 -21.01 -4.41
CA GLN A 11 -10.52 -22.30 -3.83
C GLN A 11 -10.87 -22.37 -2.34
N GLU A 12 -10.66 -21.30 -1.59
CA GLU A 12 -11.04 -21.19 -0.17
C GLU A 12 -12.55 -21.20 0.00
N LEU A 13 -13.29 -20.49 -0.88
CA LEU A 13 -14.76 -20.54 -0.91
C LEU A 13 -15.27 -21.92 -1.27
N GLU A 14 -14.68 -22.60 -2.25
CA GLU A 14 -15.03 -23.95 -2.64
C GLU A 14 -14.82 -24.94 -1.48
N THR A 15 -13.66 -24.88 -0.85
CA THR A 15 -13.34 -25.73 0.31
C THR A 15 -14.35 -25.52 1.44
N TRP A 16 -14.72 -24.26 1.72
CA TRP A 16 -15.68 -23.96 2.76
C TRP A 16 -17.10 -24.41 2.43
N VAL A 17 -17.56 -24.16 1.22
CA VAL A 17 -18.91 -24.51 0.75
C VAL A 17 -19.07 -26.04 0.69
N VAL A 18 -18.09 -26.74 0.08
CA VAL A 18 -18.12 -28.21 -0.06
C VAL A 18 -18.01 -28.91 1.29
N GLY A 19 -17.12 -28.44 2.16
CA GLY A 19 -16.94 -28.98 3.51
C GLY A 19 -18.21 -28.88 4.39
N ASN A 20 -19.19 -28.06 3.97
CA ASN A 20 -20.48 -27.91 4.65
C ASN A 20 -21.67 -28.51 3.84
N GLY A 21 -21.37 -29.40 2.91
CA GLY A 21 -22.39 -30.19 2.19
C GLY A 21 -23.10 -29.46 1.07
N PHE A 22 -22.56 -28.35 0.55
CA PHE A 22 -23.12 -27.67 -0.60
C PHE A 22 -22.29 -27.95 -1.87
N PRO A 23 -22.93 -27.96 -3.06
CA PRO A 23 -22.24 -28.19 -4.31
C PRO A 23 -21.16 -27.13 -4.61
N ARG A 24 -20.02 -27.55 -5.17
CA ARG A 24 -18.84 -26.72 -5.47
C ARG A 24 -19.16 -25.45 -6.26
N PHE A 25 -20.07 -25.53 -7.23
CA PHE A 25 -20.44 -24.37 -8.08
C PHE A 25 -21.08 -23.21 -7.30
N ARG A 26 -21.61 -23.48 -6.09
CA ARG A 26 -22.18 -22.46 -5.22
C ARG A 26 -21.12 -21.45 -4.74
N ALA A 27 -19.88 -21.88 -4.62
CA ALA A 27 -18.77 -20.96 -4.29
C ALA A 27 -18.57 -19.89 -5.38
N LYS A 28 -18.65 -20.29 -6.66
CA LYS A 28 -18.57 -19.33 -7.77
C LYS A 28 -19.76 -18.37 -7.77
N GLN A 29 -20.97 -18.85 -7.52
CA GLN A 29 -22.14 -17.98 -7.39
C GLN A 29 -22.03 -17.02 -6.21
N LEU A 30 -21.51 -17.49 -5.07
CA LEU A 30 -21.27 -16.63 -3.89
C LEU A 30 -20.27 -15.53 -4.22
N ARG A 31 -19.16 -15.87 -4.89
CA ARG A 31 -18.17 -14.90 -5.37
C ARG A 31 -18.78 -13.88 -6.33
N ASP A 32 -19.63 -14.32 -7.27
CA ASP A 32 -20.30 -13.41 -8.21
C ASP A 32 -21.26 -12.45 -7.48
N TYR A 33 -21.97 -12.92 -6.46
CA TYR A 33 -22.80 -12.06 -5.63
C TYR A 33 -21.96 -10.96 -4.93
N LEU A 34 -20.85 -11.34 -4.33
CA LEU A 34 -20.00 -10.41 -3.57
C LEU A 34 -19.32 -9.38 -4.48
N TYR A 35 -18.67 -9.83 -5.54
CA TYR A 35 -17.70 -9.01 -6.28
C TYR A 35 -18.19 -8.44 -7.60
N LYS A 36 -19.21 -9.07 -8.23
CA LYS A 36 -19.80 -8.57 -9.49
C LYS A 36 -21.12 -7.84 -9.27
N ARG A 37 -21.98 -8.39 -8.40
CA ARG A 37 -23.31 -7.82 -8.16
C ARG A 37 -23.35 -6.89 -6.95
N HIS A 38 -22.28 -6.84 -6.15
CA HIS A 38 -22.18 -6.04 -4.92
C HIS A 38 -23.34 -6.32 -3.92
N ILE A 39 -23.78 -7.57 -3.84
CA ILE A 39 -24.82 -8.02 -2.91
C ILE A 39 -24.15 -8.58 -1.66
N PHE A 40 -24.39 -7.93 -0.53
CA PHE A 40 -23.75 -8.21 0.75
C PHE A 40 -24.70 -8.76 1.82
N HIS A 41 -26.00 -8.83 1.51
CA HIS A 41 -27.00 -9.42 2.38
C HIS A 41 -27.40 -10.82 1.86
N PHE A 42 -27.22 -11.84 2.69
CA PHE A 42 -27.45 -13.23 2.28
C PHE A 42 -28.90 -13.49 1.85
N ASP A 43 -29.87 -12.77 2.40
CA ASP A 43 -31.27 -12.89 2.01
C ASP A 43 -31.54 -12.44 0.57
N GLU A 44 -30.73 -11.54 0.04
CA GLU A 44 -30.83 -11.04 -1.34
C GLU A 44 -30.21 -11.99 -2.38
N MET A 45 -29.49 -13.03 -1.92
CA MET A 45 -28.85 -14.01 -2.80
C MET A 45 -29.85 -15.07 -3.28
N THR A 46 -30.82 -14.64 -4.07
CA THR A 46 -32.02 -15.43 -4.43
C THR A 46 -31.77 -16.70 -5.25
N GLN A 47 -30.60 -16.84 -5.88
CA GLN A 47 -30.22 -18.10 -6.57
C GLN A 47 -29.87 -19.23 -5.59
N PHE A 48 -29.70 -18.92 -4.29
CA PHE A 48 -29.47 -19.91 -3.26
C PHE A 48 -30.81 -20.37 -2.66
N SER A 49 -30.87 -21.67 -2.31
CA SER A 49 -31.99 -22.21 -1.56
C SER A 49 -32.09 -21.53 -0.18
N GLN A 50 -33.27 -21.54 0.42
CA GLN A 50 -33.48 -21.03 1.77
C GLN A 50 -32.50 -21.65 2.76
N LYS A 51 -32.34 -22.98 2.70
CA LYS A 51 -31.37 -23.73 3.52
C LYS A 51 -29.96 -23.16 3.44
N MET A 52 -29.49 -22.81 2.22
CA MET A 52 -28.15 -22.25 2.04
C MET A 52 -28.07 -20.82 2.55
N ARG A 53 -29.09 -19.99 2.34
CA ARG A 53 -29.10 -18.62 2.87
C ARG A 53 -29.09 -18.61 4.40
N ASP A 54 -29.85 -19.47 5.04
CA ASP A 54 -29.89 -19.58 6.50
C ASP A 54 -28.54 -20.05 7.05
N TRP A 55 -27.95 -21.06 6.41
CA TRP A 55 -26.61 -21.53 6.76
C TRP A 55 -25.56 -20.42 6.60
N LEU A 56 -25.60 -19.64 5.51
CA LEU A 56 -24.70 -18.50 5.31
C LEU A 56 -24.88 -17.43 6.41
N LYS A 57 -26.10 -17.15 6.82
CA LYS A 57 -26.38 -16.21 7.93
C LYS A 57 -25.82 -16.68 9.27
N GLU A 58 -25.86 -17.98 9.52
CA GLU A 58 -25.35 -18.57 10.76
C GLU A 58 -23.82 -18.68 10.77
N ASN A 59 -23.20 -19.04 9.65
CA ASN A 59 -21.79 -19.44 9.58
C ASN A 59 -20.90 -18.43 8.85
N GLY A 60 -21.46 -17.53 8.03
CA GLY A 60 -20.75 -16.53 7.25
C GLY A 60 -20.97 -15.12 7.77
N GLN A 61 -20.03 -14.25 7.45
CA GLN A 61 -20.14 -12.79 7.59
C GLN A 61 -19.40 -12.11 6.44
N ILE A 62 -19.79 -10.88 6.14
CA ILE A 62 -19.17 -10.04 5.12
C ILE A 62 -18.77 -8.73 5.80
N ASP A 63 -17.48 -8.55 6.03
CA ASP A 63 -16.98 -7.38 6.73
C ASP A 63 -16.71 -6.25 5.73
N LYS A 64 -17.73 -5.40 5.52
CA LYS A 64 -17.59 -4.17 4.75
C LYS A 64 -16.94 -3.07 5.60
N LEU A 65 -16.24 -2.16 4.93
CA LEU A 65 -15.75 -0.93 5.55
C LEU A 65 -16.85 0.13 5.51
N VAL A 66 -16.93 0.92 6.58
CA VAL A 66 -17.87 2.06 6.64
C VAL A 66 -17.09 3.32 6.32
N ILE A 67 -17.58 4.09 5.34
CA ILE A 67 -17.00 5.37 4.97
C ILE A 67 -17.39 6.40 6.03
N ILE A 68 -16.42 6.94 6.76
CA ILE A 68 -16.62 7.94 7.82
C ILE A 68 -16.54 9.35 7.26
N SER A 69 -15.53 9.59 6.39
CA SER A 69 -15.39 10.88 5.73
C SER A 69 -14.67 10.75 4.41
N ARG A 70 -14.85 11.75 3.57
CA ARG A 70 -14.11 11.93 2.33
C ARG A 70 -13.50 13.32 2.26
N ALA A 71 -12.35 13.42 1.63
CA ALA A 71 -11.75 14.68 1.23
C ALA A 71 -11.32 14.58 -0.23
N GLN A 72 -11.45 15.68 -0.97
CA GLN A 72 -11.08 15.76 -2.36
C GLN A 72 -10.19 16.99 -2.57
N SER A 73 -9.13 16.87 -3.37
CA SER A 73 -8.24 17.98 -3.70
C SER A 73 -8.96 19.03 -4.55
N ASP A 74 -8.48 20.28 -4.50
CA ASP A 74 -9.07 21.39 -5.27
C ASP A 74 -9.00 21.14 -6.79
N ASP A 75 -7.99 20.40 -7.27
CA ASP A 75 -7.85 19.97 -8.67
C ASP A 75 -8.65 18.70 -9.01
N GLU A 76 -9.43 18.19 -8.06
CA GLU A 76 -10.27 16.98 -8.16
C GLU A 76 -9.51 15.69 -8.50
N LYS A 77 -8.17 15.71 -8.49
CA LYS A 77 -7.35 14.55 -8.90
C LYS A 77 -6.99 13.62 -7.76
N THR A 78 -7.22 14.03 -6.52
CA THR A 78 -6.93 13.20 -5.36
C THR A 78 -8.14 13.11 -4.45
N ILE A 79 -8.55 11.89 -4.15
CA ILE A 79 -9.68 11.61 -3.27
C ILE A 79 -9.17 10.75 -2.12
N LYS A 80 -9.39 11.20 -0.89
CA LYS A 80 -9.06 10.45 0.32
C LYS A 80 -10.34 10.00 1.04
N LEU A 81 -10.38 8.74 1.44
CA LEU A 81 -11.42 8.18 2.29
C LEU A 81 -10.85 7.80 3.65
N LEU A 82 -11.60 8.14 4.70
CA LEU A 82 -11.41 7.58 6.04
C LEU A 82 -12.44 6.47 6.22
N LEU A 83 -11.95 5.26 6.47
CA LEU A 83 -12.72 4.03 6.52
C LEU A 83 -12.68 3.44 7.93
N LYS A 84 -13.83 3.00 8.43
CA LYS A 84 -13.97 2.30 9.71
C LYS A 84 -14.11 0.80 9.48
N LEU A 85 -13.26 0.05 10.14
CA LEU A 85 -13.25 -1.40 10.20
C LEU A 85 -14.31 -1.91 11.19
N LYS A 86 -14.60 -3.20 11.16
CA LYS A 86 -15.60 -3.85 12.02
C LYS A 86 -15.29 -3.70 13.51
N ASP A 87 -14.03 -3.74 13.89
CA ASP A 87 -13.56 -3.56 15.26
C ASP A 87 -13.53 -2.10 15.73
N GLY A 88 -13.95 -1.17 14.86
CA GLY A 88 -13.93 0.26 15.11
C GLY A 88 -12.62 0.95 14.75
N SER A 89 -11.58 0.22 14.37
CA SER A 89 -10.32 0.79 13.89
C SER A 89 -10.53 1.61 12.62
N LEU A 90 -9.66 2.59 12.39
CA LEU A 90 -9.75 3.48 11.25
C LEU A 90 -8.51 3.34 10.35
N VAL A 91 -8.73 3.35 9.05
CA VAL A 91 -7.69 3.41 8.03
C VAL A 91 -8.03 4.44 6.98
N GLU A 92 -7.00 5.03 6.37
CA GLU A 92 -7.15 5.94 5.25
C GLU A 92 -6.69 5.26 3.96
N THR A 93 -7.36 5.58 2.86
CA THR A 93 -7.00 5.15 1.51
C THR A 93 -7.16 6.32 0.56
N VAL A 94 -6.36 6.37 -0.51
CA VAL A 94 -6.28 7.51 -1.43
C VAL A 94 -6.37 7.02 -2.87
N CYS A 95 -7.28 7.61 -3.63
CA CYS A 95 -7.30 7.46 -5.09
C CYS A 95 -6.66 8.70 -5.73
N MET A 96 -5.76 8.46 -6.67
CA MET A 96 -5.09 9.49 -7.47
C MET A 96 -5.49 9.30 -8.93
N CYS A 97 -6.12 10.32 -9.51
CA CYS A 97 -6.57 10.31 -10.89
C CYS A 97 -5.46 10.90 -11.79
N HIS A 98 -4.95 10.09 -12.69
CA HIS A 98 -3.95 10.50 -13.66
C HIS A 98 -4.51 10.40 -15.09
N HIS A 99 -3.92 11.10 -16.05
CA HIS A 99 -4.32 11.01 -17.46
C HIS A 99 -4.14 9.62 -18.06
N TYR A 100 -3.26 8.80 -17.47
CA TYR A 100 -3.00 7.41 -17.88
C TYR A 100 -3.78 6.38 -17.07
N GLY A 101 -4.66 6.81 -16.17
CA GLY A 101 -5.51 5.93 -15.35
C GLY A 101 -5.40 6.19 -13.84
N ASN A 102 -6.31 5.61 -13.10
CA ASN A 102 -6.42 5.84 -11.67
C ASN A 102 -5.52 4.88 -10.86
N SER A 103 -4.81 5.42 -9.89
CA SER A 103 -3.97 4.71 -8.95
C SER A 103 -4.59 4.75 -7.56
N ILE A 104 -4.64 3.61 -6.88
CA ILE A 104 -5.13 3.55 -5.50
C ILE A 104 -4.00 3.23 -4.53
N CYS A 105 -3.89 4.03 -3.46
CA CYS A 105 -2.98 3.84 -2.35
C CYS A 105 -3.75 3.20 -1.19
N VAL A 106 -3.40 1.96 -0.84
CA VAL A 106 -4.06 1.19 0.22
C VAL A 106 -3.18 1.05 1.45
N SER A 107 -3.82 1.00 2.62
CA SER A 107 -3.20 0.68 3.90
C SER A 107 -3.14 -0.84 4.10
N THR A 108 -2.10 -1.34 4.75
CA THR A 108 -1.89 -2.76 5.04
C THR A 108 -1.95 -3.09 6.53
N GLN A 109 -1.93 -2.06 7.37
CA GLN A 109 -1.97 -2.20 8.83
C GLN A 109 -2.80 -1.06 9.43
N VAL A 110 -3.26 -1.27 10.64
CA VAL A 110 -3.77 -0.23 11.50
C VAL A 110 -2.60 0.33 12.31
N GLY A 111 -2.09 1.51 11.90
CA GLY A 111 -0.83 2.06 12.41
C GLY A 111 0.40 1.42 11.76
N CYS A 112 1.58 1.64 12.33
CA CYS A 112 2.86 1.13 11.82
C CYS A 112 3.91 1.10 12.92
N ALA A 113 4.69 0.02 13.03
CA ALA A 113 5.74 -0.15 14.04
C ALA A 113 7.12 0.40 13.61
N MET A 114 7.29 0.87 12.38
CA MET A 114 8.61 1.18 11.81
C MET A 114 9.27 2.43 12.39
N GLY A 115 8.51 3.35 12.98
CA GLY A 115 9.03 4.51 13.69
C GLY A 115 9.64 5.60 12.81
N CYS A 116 9.39 5.62 11.50
CA CYS A 116 9.93 6.64 10.60
C CYS A 116 9.55 8.04 11.08
N ILE A 117 10.55 8.91 11.31
CA ILE A 117 10.33 10.22 11.95
C ILE A 117 9.50 11.20 11.13
N PHE A 118 9.43 10.98 9.82
CA PHE A 118 8.68 11.79 8.86
C PHE A 118 7.27 11.26 8.57
N CYS A 119 6.85 10.14 9.19
CA CYS A 119 5.60 9.47 8.85
C CYS A 119 4.57 9.58 9.98
N ALA A 120 3.38 10.08 9.66
CA ALA A 120 2.30 10.23 10.62
C ALA A 120 1.70 8.89 11.10
N SER A 121 1.77 7.84 10.26
CA SER A 121 1.20 6.52 10.57
C SER A 121 1.90 5.79 11.72
N THR A 122 3.15 6.19 12.07
CA THR A 122 3.92 5.52 13.13
C THR A 122 3.64 6.04 14.54
N ARG A 123 2.92 7.16 14.67
CA ARG A 123 2.79 7.91 15.93
C ARG A 123 2.16 7.13 17.08
N LYS A 124 1.18 6.27 16.78
CA LYS A 124 0.50 5.42 17.78
C LYS A 124 1.02 3.99 17.78
N GLY A 125 2.09 3.72 17.02
CA GLY A 125 2.59 2.38 16.82
C GLY A 125 1.67 1.52 15.94
N LEU A 126 1.93 0.22 15.94
CA LEU A 126 1.10 -0.79 15.27
C LEU A 126 0.03 -1.27 16.24
N GLU A 127 -1.23 -1.28 15.79
CA GLU A 127 -2.31 -1.92 16.54
C GLU A 127 -2.54 -3.35 16.05
N ARG A 128 -2.70 -3.54 14.72
CA ARG A 128 -2.82 -4.86 14.11
C ARG A 128 -2.57 -4.84 12.60
N ASN A 129 -2.37 -6.00 12.04
CA ASN A 129 -2.39 -6.23 10.60
C ASN A 129 -3.83 -6.14 10.05
N LEU A 130 -3.96 -5.73 8.79
CA LEU A 130 -5.20 -5.88 8.02
C LEU A 130 -5.22 -7.24 7.35
N THR A 131 -6.40 -7.87 7.27
CA THR A 131 -6.60 -9.05 6.45
C THR A 131 -6.62 -8.69 4.97
N ALA A 132 -6.37 -9.66 4.09
CA ALA A 132 -6.48 -9.47 2.63
C ALA A 132 -7.84 -8.90 2.22
N GLY A 133 -8.90 -9.37 2.88
CA GLY A 133 -10.25 -8.85 2.70
C GLY A 133 -10.39 -7.37 3.09
N GLU A 134 -9.81 -6.96 4.22
CA GLU A 134 -9.85 -5.55 4.65
C GLU A 134 -9.04 -4.65 3.73
N ILE A 135 -7.92 -5.14 3.17
CA ILE A 135 -7.14 -4.40 2.17
C ILE A 135 -7.95 -4.25 0.88
N LEU A 136 -8.57 -5.34 0.41
CA LEU A 136 -9.44 -5.37 -0.78
C LEU A 136 -10.65 -4.45 -0.62
N ALA A 137 -11.26 -4.43 0.56
CA ALA A 137 -12.45 -3.63 0.85
C ALA A 137 -12.21 -2.11 0.71
N GLN A 138 -10.97 -1.63 0.90
CA GLN A 138 -10.61 -0.24 0.66
C GLN A 138 -10.84 0.16 -0.80
N MET A 139 -10.56 -0.74 -1.74
CA MET A 139 -10.79 -0.49 -3.17
C MET A 139 -12.28 -0.51 -3.51
N TYR A 140 -13.02 -1.43 -2.91
CA TYR A 140 -14.48 -1.52 -3.13
C TYR A 140 -15.23 -0.33 -2.53
N ALA A 141 -14.72 0.28 -1.46
CA ALA A 141 -15.28 1.53 -0.93
C ALA A 141 -15.25 2.69 -1.95
N PHE A 142 -14.21 2.76 -2.79
CA PHE A 142 -14.17 3.72 -3.91
C PHE A 142 -15.12 3.34 -5.04
N LYS A 143 -15.19 2.06 -5.41
CA LYS A 143 -16.12 1.60 -6.46
C LYS A 143 -17.58 1.89 -6.11
N GLU A 144 -17.92 1.75 -4.83
CA GLU A 144 -19.28 2.02 -4.34
C GLU A 144 -19.67 3.51 -4.49
N LEU A 145 -18.70 4.44 -4.35
CA LEU A 145 -18.96 5.89 -4.42
C LEU A 145 -18.82 6.47 -5.83
N TYR A 146 -17.91 5.96 -6.64
CA TYR A 146 -17.45 6.69 -7.81
C TYR A 146 -17.45 5.86 -9.11
N ASP A 147 -17.66 4.53 -9.01
CA ASP A 147 -17.52 3.60 -10.15
C ASP A 147 -16.21 3.80 -10.95
N ILE A 148 -15.12 4.09 -10.24
CA ILE A 148 -13.82 4.41 -10.85
C ILE A 148 -13.05 3.12 -11.12
N PRO A 149 -12.62 2.87 -12.37
CA PRO A 149 -11.71 1.76 -12.67
C PRO A 149 -10.31 2.06 -12.15
N PHE A 150 -9.69 1.09 -11.49
CA PHE A 150 -8.30 1.20 -11.05
C PHE A 150 -7.36 0.54 -12.06
N HIS A 151 -6.28 1.24 -12.40
CA HIS A 151 -5.22 0.76 -13.28
C HIS A 151 -4.01 0.28 -12.51
N SER A 152 -3.76 0.85 -11.33
CA SER A 152 -2.62 0.48 -10.49
C SER A 152 -2.94 0.57 -8.99
N ILE A 153 -2.18 -0.24 -8.23
CA ILE A 153 -2.26 -0.28 -6.77
C ILE A 153 -0.87 0.03 -6.22
N VAL A 154 -0.82 0.89 -5.20
CA VAL A 154 0.39 1.12 -4.41
C VAL A 154 0.11 0.81 -2.94
N LEU A 155 0.88 -0.09 -2.35
CA LEU A 155 0.80 -0.41 -0.93
C LEU A 155 1.73 0.56 -0.18
N MET A 156 1.30 1.82 -0.12
CA MET A 156 2.05 2.96 0.47
C MET A 156 1.22 3.73 1.50
N GLY A 157 0.08 3.19 1.91
CA GLY A 157 -0.75 3.71 2.99
C GLY A 157 -0.14 3.43 4.37
N ALA A 158 -0.97 3.31 5.39
CA ALA A 158 -0.51 2.97 6.73
C ALA A 158 -0.02 1.51 6.80
N GLY A 159 1.16 1.31 7.40
CA GLY A 159 1.74 0.00 7.65
C GLY A 159 3.04 -0.28 6.88
N GLU A 160 3.70 -1.36 7.27
CA GLU A 160 4.81 -1.99 6.56
C GLU A 160 4.29 -3.28 5.91
N PRO A 161 4.11 -3.32 4.59
CA PRO A 161 3.51 -4.48 3.92
C PRO A 161 4.24 -5.79 4.18
N LEU A 162 5.57 -5.77 4.26
CA LEU A 162 6.36 -6.97 4.43
C LEU A 162 6.33 -7.54 5.86
N THR A 163 5.81 -6.82 6.85
CA THR A 163 5.51 -7.38 8.17
C THR A 163 4.09 -7.95 8.27
N ASN A 164 3.27 -7.72 7.24
CA ASN A 164 1.96 -8.36 7.05
C ASN A 164 1.98 -9.26 5.80
N TYR A 165 3.03 -10.03 5.64
CA TYR A 165 3.42 -10.67 4.39
C TYR A 165 2.33 -11.55 3.78
N GLU A 166 1.76 -12.49 4.57
CA GLU A 166 0.80 -13.49 4.06
C GLU A 166 -0.48 -12.82 3.55
N GLU A 167 -1.03 -11.89 4.32
CA GLU A 167 -2.26 -11.19 3.96
C GLU A 167 -2.04 -10.25 2.76
N VAL A 168 -0.87 -9.61 2.69
CA VAL A 168 -0.51 -8.75 1.56
C VAL A 168 -0.31 -9.58 0.29
N LEU A 169 0.36 -10.74 0.36
CA LEU A 169 0.52 -11.62 -0.78
C LEU A 169 -0.83 -12.17 -1.25
N HIS A 170 -1.67 -12.60 -0.32
CA HIS A 170 -3.03 -13.04 -0.62
C HIS A 170 -3.84 -11.92 -1.31
N PHE A 171 -3.80 -10.69 -0.78
CA PHE A 171 -4.44 -9.53 -1.43
C PHE A 171 -3.92 -9.29 -2.85
N ILE A 172 -2.61 -9.41 -3.10
CA ILE A 172 -2.02 -9.25 -4.43
C ILE A 172 -2.59 -10.28 -5.42
N HIS A 173 -2.75 -11.52 -4.98
CA HIS A 173 -3.38 -12.56 -5.81
C HIS A 173 -4.86 -12.28 -6.09
N LEU A 174 -5.61 -11.81 -5.07
CA LEU A 174 -7.01 -11.38 -5.25
C LEU A 174 -7.12 -10.19 -6.22
N ALA A 175 -6.22 -9.23 -6.11
CA ALA A 175 -6.21 -8.07 -7.01
C ALA A 175 -5.91 -8.43 -8.46
N ASN A 176 -5.10 -9.48 -8.69
CA ASN A 176 -4.79 -9.98 -10.02
C ASN A 176 -5.84 -10.96 -10.58
N ASP A 177 -6.72 -11.52 -9.75
CA ASP A 177 -7.76 -12.45 -10.20
C ASP A 177 -8.63 -11.78 -11.27
N PRO A 178 -8.75 -12.37 -12.50
CA PRO A 178 -9.50 -11.81 -13.62
C PRO A 178 -11.01 -11.70 -13.35
N GLU A 179 -11.52 -12.46 -12.40
CA GLU A 179 -12.93 -12.42 -12.01
C GLU A 179 -13.19 -11.39 -10.87
N LEU A 180 -12.16 -10.75 -10.32
CA LEU A 180 -12.25 -9.72 -9.28
C LEU A 180 -11.86 -8.34 -9.81
N LEU A 181 -10.62 -7.93 -9.58
CA LEU A 181 -10.14 -6.60 -9.98
C LEU A 181 -9.38 -6.62 -11.31
N ASN A 182 -8.84 -7.77 -11.70
CA ASN A 182 -8.07 -7.98 -12.92
C ASN A 182 -6.91 -6.99 -13.13
N ILE A 183 -6.23 -6.64 -12.03
CA ILE A 183 -5.10 -5.73 -12.08
C ILE A 183 -3.82 -6.53 -12.31
N SER A 184 -3.12 -6.24 -13.41
CA SER A 184 -1.85 -6.89 -13.70
C SER A 184 -0.86 -6.74 -12.53
N TYR A 185 -0.13 -7.79 -12.20
CA TYR A 185 0.97 -7.73 -11.22
C TYR A 185 1.96 -6.58 -11.51
N ARG A 186 2.18 -6.24 -12.76
CA ARG A 186 3.06 -5.13 -13.17
C ARG A 186 2.58 -3.76 -12.72
N ASN A 187 1.31 -3.64 -12.44
CA ASN A 187 0.65 -2.41 -11.98
C ASN A 187 0.44 -2.39 -10.45
N ILE A 188 1.03 -3.36 -9.74
CA ILE A 188 1.03 -3.41 -8.28
C ILE A 188 2.42 -3.06 -7.78
N THR A 189 2.49 -2.11 -6.85
CA THR A 189 3.74 -1.68 -6.20
C THR A 189 3.66 -1.96 -4.71
N ILE A 190 4.60 -2.76 -4.20
CA ILE A 190 4.86 -2.87 -2.76
C ILE A 190 5.94 -1.85 -2.38
N SER A 191 5.68 -1.06 -1.33
CA SER A 191 6.68 -0.22 -0.70
C SER A 191 7.09 -0.79 0.65
N THR A 192 8.39 -0.89 0.90
CA THR A 192 8.93 -1.39 2.17
C THR A 192 10.05 -0.50 2.69
N CYS A 193 10.15 -0.39 4.00
CA CYS A 193 11.31 0.23 4.65
C CYS A 193 12.57 -0.66 4.63
N GLY A 194 12.52 -1.84 4.01
CA GLY A 194 13.69 -2.69 3.81
C GLY A 194 13.81 -3.84 4.82
N ILE A 195 12.75 -4.61 5.02
CA ILE A 195 12.77 -5.86 5.80
C ILE A 195 13.48 -6.94 4.98
N VAL A 196 14.81 -7.01 5.10
CA VAL A 196 15.71 -7.77 4.23
C VAL A 196 15.29 -9.24 4.02
N PRO A 197 14.97 -10.04 5.06
CA PRO A 197 14.56 -11.43 4.85
C PRO A 197 13.29 -11.54 4.00
N GLN A 198 12.35 -10.64 4.17
CA GLN A 198 11.10 -10.65 3.43
C GLN A 198 11.24 -10.16 1.98
N ILE A 199 12.25 -9.32 1.69
CA ILE A 199 12.59 -8.95 0.31
C ILE A 199 13.11 -10.17 -0.45
N TYR A 200 13.99 -10.98 0.16
CA TYR A 200 14.44 -12.24 -0.43
C TYR A 200 13.27 -13.20 -0.67
N ARG A 201 12.42 -13.39 0.32
CA ARG A 201 11.22 -14.22 0.20
C ARG A 201 10.32 -13.74 -0.94
N LEU A 202 10.04 -12.43 -1.04
CA LEU A 202 9.23 -11.85 -2.11
C LEU A 202 9.85 -12.06 -3.49
N ALA A 203 11.17 -12.02 -3.59
CA ALA A 203 11.87 -12.32 -4.84
C ALA A 203 11.67 -13.78 -5.30
N ASP A 204 11.60 -14.71 -4.35
CA ASP A 204 11.42 -16.14 -4.63
C ASP A 204 9.98 -16.51 -5.00
N GLU A 205 8.97 -15.67 -4.68
CA GLU A 205 7.58 -15.79 -5.22
C GLU A 205 7.55 -15.65 -6.75
N ASN A 206 8.57 -15.02 -7.33
CA ASN A 206 8.72 -14.81 -8.77
C ASN A 206 7.51 -14.15 -9.46
N ILE A 207 6.77 -13.30 -8.73
CA ILE A 207 5.68 -12.48 -9.28
C ILE A 207 6.21 -11.13 -9.75
N PRO A 208 5.82 -10.64 -10.95
CA PRO A 208 6.43 -9.45 -11.55
C PRO A 208 5.84 -8.13 -11.03
N ILE A 209 5.68 -7.98 -9.72
CA ILE A 209 5.27 -6.72 -9.10
C ILE A 209 6.41 -5.71 -9.07
N THR A 210 6.13 -4.45 -8.78
CA THR A 210 7.15 -3.42 -8.58
C THR A 210 7.52 -3.34 -7.11
N LEU A 211 8.82 -3.48 -6.80
CA LEU A 211 9.34 -3.26 -5.46
C LEU A 211 9.85 -1.82 -5.34
N ALA A 212 9.27 -1.06 -4.42
CA ALA A 212 9.73 0.25 -3.99
C ALA A 212 10.37 0.13 -2.61
N ILE A 213 11.59 0.63 -2.44
CA ILE A 213 12.31 0.59 -1.17
C ILE A 213 12.45 2.01 -0.62
N SER A 214 11.88 2.25 0.53
CA SER A 214 12.03 3.47 1.33
C SER A 214 13.45 3.55 1.88
N LEU A 215 14.40 3.97 1.02
CA LEU A 215 15.82 4.04 1.35
C LEU A 215 16.16 5.29 2.18
N HIS A 216 15.75 6.46 1.69
CA HIS A 216 15.74 7.78 2.35
C HIS A 216 17.10 8.31 2.83
N ALA A 217 18.17 7.57 2.68
CA ALA A 217 19.50 7.96 3.09
C ALA A 217 20.58 7.31 2.21
N PRO A 218 21.80 7.88 2.14
CA PRO A 218 22.92 7.29 1.43
C PRO A 218 23.79 6.38 2.31
N ASN A 219 23.56 6.37 3.65
CA ASN A 219 24.34 5.61 4.63
C ASN A 219 23.54 5.28 5.89
N ASP A 220 24.07 4.36 6.71
CA ASP A 220 23.39 3.90 7.93
C ASP A 220 23.23 5.01 8.97
N ARG A 221 24.21 5.93 9.08
CA ARG A 221 24.17 7.02 10.07
C ARG A 221 22.91 7.88 9.90
N ILE A 222 22.63 8.31 8.69
CA ILE A 222 21.45 9.13 8.40
C ILE A 222 20.18 8.24 8.42
N ARG A 223 20.27 7.03 7.87
CA ARG A 223 19.12 6.13 7.77
C ARG A 223 18.58 5.72 9.14
N ASN A 224 19.46 5.43 10.09
CA ASN A 224 19.07 5.04 11.44
C ASN A 224 18.32 6.14 12.22
N VAL A 225 18.50 7.39 11.82
CA VAL A 225 17.72 8.53 12.35
C VAL A 225 16.37 8.61 11.67
N LEU A 226 16.33 8.51 10.34
CA LEU A 226 15.11 8.71 9.56
C LEU A 226 14.16 7.49 9.64
N VAL A 227 14.71 6.30 9.67
CA VAL A 227 14.00 5.00 9.60
C VAL A 227 14.53 4.09 10.69
N PRO A 228 14.10 4.20 11.95
CA PRO A 228 14.73 3.55 13.10
C PRO A 228 14.84 2.02 13.02
N ILE A 229 13.91 1.34 12.34
CA ILE A 229 14.00 -0.12 12.12
C ILE A 229 15.27 -0.52 11.34
N SER A 230 15.91 0.41 10.63
CA SER A 230 17.15 0.17 9.90
C SER A 230 18.34 -0.23 10.78
N LYS A 231 18.25 -0.02 12.10
CA LYS A 231 19.24 -0.55 13.04
C LYS A 231 19.37 -2.08 12.98
N ASN A 232 18.32 -2.77 12.51
CA ASN A 232 18.30 -4.22 12.35
C ASN A 232 18.82 -4.67 10.97
N PHE A 233 18.87 -3.76 9.99
CA PHE A 233 19.24 -4.08 8.60
C PHE A 233 20.12 -2.98 8.03
N ARG A 234 21.40 -3.28 7.79
CA ARG A 234 22.34 -2.33 7.21
C ARG A 234 21.88 -1.92 5.81
N ILE A 235 22.13 -0.68 5.44
CA ILE A 235 21.71 -0.14 4.15
C ILE A 235 22.31 -0.95 2.97
N LYS A 236 23.51 -1.49 3.13
CA LYS A 236 24.16 -2.36 2.12
C LYS A 236 23.38 -3.66 1.92
N ASP A 237 22.85 -4.25 3.00
CA ASP A 237 22.09 -5.50 2.93
C ASP A 237 20.74 -5.26 2.25
N VAL A 238 20.12 -4.10 2.49
CA VAL A 238 18.90 -3.67 1.78
C VAL A 238 19.14 -3.52 0.29
N VAL A 239 20.27 -2.90 -0.12
CA VAL A 239 20.64 -2.75 -1.54
C VAL A 239 20.97 -4.11 -2.17
N SER A 240 21.64 -5.00 -1.44
CA SER A 240 21.92 -6.38 -1.91
C SER A 240 20.62 -7.18 -2.11
N ALA A 241 19.65 -7.05 -1.20
CA ALA A 241 18.35 -7.69 -1.35
C ALA A 241 17.57 -7.12 -2.55
N ALA A 242 17.66 -5.81 -2.80
CA ALA A 242 17.09 -5.17 -3.99
C ALA A 242 17.70 -5.70 -5.29
N GLU A 243 19.03 -5.89 -5.30
CA GLU A 243 19.73 -6.47 -6.45
C GLU A 243 19.32 -7.93 -6.69
N TYR A 244 19.16 -8.71 -5.63
CA TYR A 244 18.64 -10.08 -5.73
C TYR A 244 17.23 -10.10 -6.30
N TYR A 245 16.35 -9.24 -5.80
CA TYR A 245 14.98 -9.09 -6.32
C TYR A 245 14.99 -8.79 -7.82
N PHE A 246 15.80 -7.82 -8.26
CA PHE A 246 15.97 -7.50 -9.68
C PHE A 246 16.47 -8.69 -10.50
N LYS A 247 17.47 -9.41 -10.00
CA LYS A 247 18.03 -10.60 -10.69
C LYS A 247 17.02 -11.72 -10.88
N LYS A 248 16.15 -11.94 -9.89
CA LYS A 248 15.10 -12.97 -9.92
C LYS A 248 13.93 -12.57 -10.82
N THR A 249 13.33 -11.43 -10.56
CA THR A 249 12.07 -11.01 -11.18
C THR A 249 12.25 -10.27 -12.50
N LYS A 250 13.45 -9.80 -12.82
CA LYS A 250 13.77 -8.86 -13.92
C LYS A 250 12.98 -7.55 -13.84
N ARG A 251 12.39 -7.25 -12.67
CA ARG A 251 11.67 -6.00 -12.42
C ARG A 251 12.60 -4.98 -11.81
N ARG A 252 12.64 -3.79 -12.43
CA ARG A 252 13.42 -2.66 -11.92
C ARG A 252 12.89 -2.24 -10.54
N VAL A 253 13.79 -2.11 -9.58
CA VAL A 253 13.47 -1.61 -8.23
C VAL A 253 13.43 -0.09 -8.25
N THR A 254 12.50 0.49 -7.48
CA THR A 254 12.46 1.92 -7.21
C THR A 254 13.02 2.20 -5.82
N PHE A 255 13.96 3.13 -5.69
CA PHE A 255 14.35 3.68 -4.40
C PHE A 255 13.62 4.98 -4.14
N GLU A 256 12.78 5.00 -3.12
CA GLU A 256 12.15 6.19 -2.61
C GLU A 256 13.15 6.93 -1.71
N TYR A 257 13.38 8.19 -2.02
CA TYR A 257 14.34 9.02 -1.29
C TYR A 257 13.70 10.36 -0.90
N ILE A 258 13.28 10.46 0.38
CA ILE A 258 12.76 11.70 0.92
C ILE A 258 13.89 12.73 1.03
N LEU A 259 13.66 13.95 0.59
CA LEU A 259 14.61 15.04 0.71
C LEU A 259 14.23 15.94 1.87
N ILE A 260 15.12 16.06 2.84
CA ILE A 260 14.98 16.86 4.05
C ILE A 260 16.14 17.83 4.14
N LYS A 261 15.83 19.13 4.27
CA LYS A 261 16.82 20.20 4.42
C LYS A 261 17.76 19.88 5.60
N ASP A 262 19.05 20.14 5.41
CA ASP A 262 20.12 19.97 6.39
C ASP A 262 20.34 18.55 6.93
N MET A 263 19.66 17.53 6.35
CA MET A 263 19.82 16.13 6.79
C MET A 263 20.42 15.22 5.72
N ASN A 264 19.81 15.14 4.54
CA ASN A 264 20.14 14.14 3.52
C ASN A 264 20.15 14.66 2.08
N ALA A 265 20.06 15.97 1.89
CA ALA A 265 19.90 16.59 0.57
C ALA A 265 21.20 17.24 0.03
N SER A 266 22.36 17.03 0.68
CA SER A 266 23.62 17.63 0.25
C SER A 266 24.19 16.99 -1.03
N VAL A 267 25.11 17.69 -1.67
CA VAL A 267 25.85 17.19 -2.85
C VAL A 267 26.62 15.89 -2.49
N GLU A 268 27.18 15.83 -1.29
CA GLU A 268 27.92 14.68 -0.77
C GLU A 268 26.99 13.49 -0.60
N ASN A 269 25.75 13.71 -0.11
CA ASN A 269 24.74 12.66 0.00
C ASN A 269 24.34 12.09 -1.37
N ALA A 270 24.20 12.95 -2.40
CA ALA A 270 23.90 12.48 -3.76
C ALA A 270 25.05 11.61 -4.33
N LYS A 271 26.32 12.02 -4.12
CA LYS A 271 27.48 11.25 -4.57
C LYS A 271 27.60 9.92 -3.80
N GLU A 272 27.33 9.92 -2.51
CA GLU A 272 27.37 8.72 -1.68
C GLU A 272 26.26 7.74 -2.07
N LEU A 273 25.04 8.22 -2.34
CA LEU A 273 23.94 7.42 -2.85
C LEU A 273 24.29 6.73 -4.18
N CYS A 274 24.94 7.45 -5.10
CA CYS A 274 25.41 6.88 -6.35
C CYS A 274 26.43 5.73 -6.11
N ARG A 275 27.35 5.91 -5.16
CA ARG A 275 28.35 4.87 -4.80
C ARG A 275 27.69 3.66 -4.15
N LEU A 276 26.72 3.89 -3.25
CA LEU A 276 25.98 2.84 -2.57
C LEU A 276 25.21 1.94 -3.56
N ILE A 277 24.47 2.55 -4.50
CA ILE A 277 23.65 1.81 -5.48
C ILE A 277 24.55 1.15 -6.56
N GLY A 278 25.73 1.69 -6.80
CA GLY A 278 26.67 1.12 -7.79
C GLY A 278 26.10 1.10 -9.22
N LYS A 279 26.21 -0.05 -9.90
CA LYS A 279 25.75 -0.23 -11.29
C LYS A 279 24.33 -0.82 -11.38
N MET A 280 23.67 -1.09 -10.26
CA MET A 280 22.34 -1.72 -10.27
C MET A 280 21.32 -0.87 -11.06
N PRO A 281 20.59 -1.48 -12.02
CA PRO A 281 19.48 -0.83 -12.72
C PRO A 281 18.35 -0.53 -11.74
N CYS A 282 18.06 0.73 -11.51
CA CYS A 282 17.01 1.18 -10.61
C CYS A 282 16.42 2.49 -11.09
N HIS A 283 15.30 2.85 -10.49
CA HIS A 283 14.73 4.19 -10.54
C HIS A 283 14.87 4.84 -9.16
N ILE A 284 15.22 6.12 -9.09
CA ILE A 284 15.26 6.88 -7.84
C ILE A 284 14.12 7.91 -7.88
N ASN A 285 13.23 7.82 -6.93
CA ASN A 285 12.13 8.75 -6.79
C ASN A 285 12.42 9.72 -5.63
N LEU A 286 12.76 10.96 -5.97
CA LEU A 286 13.04 12.00 -4.99
C LEU A 286 11.73 12.61 -4.50
N ILE A 287 11.52 12.63 -3.19
CA ILE A 287 10.29 13.11 -2.56
C ILE A 287 10.66 14.28 -1.65
N PRO A 288 10.47 15.55 -2.06
CA PRO A 288 10.53 16.65 -1.12
C PRO A 288 9.58 16.37 0.05
N ILE A 289 10.07 16.51 1.29
CA ILE A 289 9.25 16.19 2.45
C ILE A 289 7.98 17.04 2.48
N ASN A 290 6.84 16.41 2.75
CA ASN A 290 5.61 17.13 3.01
C ASN A 290 5.58 17.56 4.49
N GLY A 291 5.30 18.81 4.74
CA GLY A 291 5.12 19.31 6.10
C GLY A 291 3.98 18.56 6.80
N THR A 292 4.17 18.26 8.07
CA THR A 292 3.07 17.84 8.94
C THR A 292 3.06 18.78 10.15
N GLU A 293 1.87 19.11 10.66
CA GLU A 293 1.69 20.08 11.76
C GLU A 293 2.59 19.84 13.01
N HIS A 294 3.19 18.67 13.08
CA HIS A 294 3.91 18.24 14.27
C HIS A 294 5.38 17.85 14.03
N ILE A 295 5.84 17.91 12.80
CA ILE A 295 7.21 17.52 12.42
C ILE A 295 7.90 18.76 11.87
N LYS A 296 8.87 19.29 12.62
CA LYS A 296 9.70 20.43 12.21
C LYS A 296 10.78 19.98 11.23
N LEU A 297 10.40 19.34 10.14
CA LEU A 297 11.26 18.97 9.03
C LEU A 297 10.78 19.72 7.78
N TYR A 298 11.72 20.28 7.05
CA TYR A 298 11.43 21.15 5.92
C TYR A 298 12.02 20.57 4.63
N PRO A 299 11.38 20.76 3.47
CA PRO A 299 11.99 20.43 2.20
C PRO A 299 13.18 21.34 1.92
N PRO A 300 14.19 20.85 1.15
CA PRO A 300 15.23 21.71 0.61
C PRO A 300 14.64 22.72 -0.37
N GLU A 301 15.39 23.76 -0.71
CA GLU A 301 15.04 24.68 -1.78
C GLU A 301 15.05 23.96 -3.14
N TRP A 302 14.22 24.43 -4.07
CA TRP A 302 14.12 23.80 -5.40
C TRP A 302 15.47 23.70 -6.12
N LYS A 303 16.35 24.70 -5.95
CA LYS A 303 17.71 24.71 -6.49
C LYS A 303 18.57 23.54 -5.94
N GLU A 304 18.43 23.23 -4.66
CA GLU A 304 19.13 22.12 -4.02
C GLU A 304 18.59 20.77 -4.50
N ILE A 305 17.27 20.64 -4.59
CA ILE A 305 16.60 19.45 -5.14
C ILE A 305 17.06 19.19 -6.57
N LYS A 306 17.07 20.22 -7.40
CA LYS A 306 17.50 20.12 -8.79
C LYS A 306 18.98 19.73 -8.89
N ARG A 307 19.86 20.34 -8.09
CA ARG A 307 21.27 20.00 -8.03
C ARG A 307 21.49 18.53 -7.61
N PHE A 308 20.74 18.05 -6.62
CA PHE A 308 20.78 16.66 -6.18
C PHE A 308 20.36 15.72 -7.33
N GLN A 309 19.26 16.00 -8.00
CA GLN A 309 18.79 15.26 -9.17
C GLN A 309 19.82 15.22 -10.31
N ASP A 310 20.41 16.36 -10.64
CA ASP A 310 21.38 16.48 -11.75
C ASP A 310 22.64 15.63 -11.49
N ILE A 311 23.08 15.52 -10.22
CA ILE A 311 24.20 14.66 -9.85
C ILE A 311 23.85 13.19 -10.09
N LEU A 312 22.64 12.75 -9.70
CA LEU A 312 22.21 11.37 -9.92
C LEU A 312 22.10 11.05 -11.42
N LEU A 313 21.49 11.94 -12.20
CA LEU A 313 21.34 11.81 -13.65
C LEU A 313 22.70 11.75 -14.35
N LYS A 314 23.64 12.65 -14.02
CA LYS A 314 25.02 12.64 -14.55
C LYS A 314 25.78 11.36 -14.23
N LYS A 315 25.41 10.66 -13.16
CA LYS A 315 25.97 9.34 -12.79
C LYS A 315 25.17 8.18 -13.36
N GLY A 316 24.29 8.43 -14.33
CA GLY A 316 23.49 7.41 -15.02
C GLY A 316 22.38 6.78 -14.17
N LYS A 317 21.91 7.47 -13.12
CA LYS A 317 20.78 7.04 -12.32
C LYS A 317 19.51 7.70 -12.81
N GLU A 318 18.58 6.91 -13.34
CA GLU A 318 17.27 7.40 -13.72
C GLU A 318 16.55 7.95 -12.47
N THR A 319 16.20 9.23 -12.52
CA THR A 319 15.73 9.96 -11.33
C THR A 319 14.59 10.89 -11.66
N THR A 320 13.50 10.80 -10.90
CA THR A 320 12.38 11.75 -10.96
C THR A 320 12.23 12.49 -9.64
N VAL A 321 11.72 13.70 -9.69
CA VAL A 321 11.22 14.41 -8.51
C VAL A 321 9.70 14.26 -8.51
N ARG A 322 9.16 13.70 -7.43
CA ARG A 322 7.74 13.44 -7.29
C ARG A 322 6.97 14.76 -7.22
N LYS A 323 5.97 14.90 -8.08
CA LYS A 323 5.00 15.98 -7.95
C LYS A 323 4.13 15.71 -6.71
N GLN A 324 3.97 16.71 -5.87
CA GLN A 324 3.04 16.65 -4.75
C GLN A 324 1.61 16.59 -5.27
N MET A 325 0.80 15.72 -4.68
CA MET A 325 -0.63 15.59 -4.96
C MET A 325 -1.37 15.43 -3.64
N GLY A 326 -2.46 16.18 -3.46
CA GLY A 326 -3.35 16.07 -2.30
C GLY A 326 -2.71 16.50 -0.96
N ASP A 327 -1.71 17.39 -0.97
CA ASP A 327 -1.08 17.89 0.25
C ASP A 327 -2.07 18.70 1.09
N GLU A 328 -2.90 19.53 0.45
CA GLU A 328 -3.93 20.35 1.07
C GLU A 328 -4.98 19.52 1.83
N ILE A 329 -5.27 18.32 1.37
CA ILE A 329 -6.18 17.37 2.06
C ILE A 329 -5.43 16.36 2.92
N GLN A 330 -4.12 16.54 3.14
CA GLN A 330 -3.26 15.62 3.88
C GLN A 330 -3.33 14.18 3.34
N ALA A 331 -3.35 14.02 2.03
CA ALA A 331 -3.34 12.75 1.32
C ALA A 331 -1.98 12.38 0.73
N ALA A 332 -0.97 13.25 0.88
CA ALA A 332 0.38 12.98 0.41
C ALA A 332 1.08 11.91 1.26
N CYS A 333 2.16 11.33 0.71
CA CYS A 333 2.93 10.30 1.39
C CYS A 333 3.42 10.76 2.76
N GLY A 334 3.26 9.89 3.77
CA GLY A 334 3.62 10.17 5.15
C GLY A 334 2.61 10.98 5.95
N GLN A 335 1.54 11.48 5.31
CA GLN A 335 0.54 12.33 5.97
C GLN A 335 -0.68 11.57 6.47
N LEU A 336 -0.91 10.32 6.04
CA LEU A 336 -2.08 9.54 6.43
C LEU A 336 -2.12 9.33 7.94
N LYS A 337 -3.17 9.84 8.56
CA LYS A 337 -3.40 9.84 10.01
C LYS A 337 -4.76 9.26 10.34
N ARG A 338 -4.89 8.69 11.53
CA ARG A 338 -6.18 8.51 12.20
C ARG A 338 -6.61 9.84 12.79
N ARG A 339 -7.38 10.64 12.09
CA ARG A 339 -8.13 11.73 12.71
C ARG A 339 -9.59 11.33 12.83
N TYR A 340 -10.06 11.14 14.05
CA TYR A 340 -11.44 11.52 14.37
C TYR A 340 -11.49 13.03 14.15
N LEU A 341 -12.21 13.48 13.16
CA LEU A 341 -12.71 14.84 13.17
C LEU A 341 -13.67 14.91 14.35
N ASN A 342 -13.20 15.45 15.49
CA ASN A 342 -14.05 16.01 16.52
C ASN A 342 -14.71 17.24 15.91
N SER A 343 -15.74 17.03 15.09
CA SER A 343 -16.63 18.06 14.60
C SER A 343 -17.88 17.41 14.02
N VAL A 344 -18.67 16.84 14.91
CA VAL A 344 -20.14 16.81 14.74
C VAL A 344 -20.66 17.36 16.04
N THR A 345 -20.73 18.65 16.13
CA THR A 345 -21.71 19.38 16.93
C THR A 345 -22.67 20.02 15.96
#